data_28e4415dde503c246ae32095c883affe
#
_entry.id   28e4415dde503c246ae32095c883affe
#
_cell.length_a   1.000
_cell.length_b   1.000
_cell.length_c   1.000
_cell.angle_alpha   90.00
_cell.angle_beta   90.00
_cell.angle_gamma   90.00
#
_symmetry.space_group_name_H-M   'P 1'
#
loop_
_entity.id
_entity.type
_entity.pdbx_description
1 polymer ?
#
loop_
_entity_poly.entity_id
_entity_poly.type
_entity_poly.pdbx_seq_one_letter_code
_entity_poly.pdbx_strand_id
1 'polypeptide(L)'
;AYDIARDGEVADIKSRIIYIESLEVLEHKGDKTLFKCVCGKGTYIRSIARDMGQKLGCFGYVSTLKRTQVGVFTLDNSISLDFFLEMIDKPDQERNSDDFLLPLQTVLGDIPALALKEEEKIRLKNGNDLTFLSKPDLARLDQANIDWKADDSTIALAKYDDIAIAMVEIYGAKIQPVRVFNL
;
A
#
# COMPACT_ATOMS: atom_id res chain seq x y z
N ALA A 1 5.70 -5.56 -21.97
CA ALA A 1 4.97 -4.87 -23.05
C ALA A 1 5.70 -3.63 -23.56
N TYR A 2 6.25 -2.79 -22.68
CA TYR A 2 6.99 -1.57 -23.10
C TYR A 2 8.30 -1.90 -23.83
N ASP A 3 9.06 -2.88 -23.37
CA ASP A 3 10.30 -3.30 -24.00
C ASP A 3 10.03 -3.94 -25.37
N ILE A 4 9.01 -4.79 -25.47
CA ILE A 4 8.56 -5.41 -26.72
C ILE A 4 8.13 -4.35 -27.74
N ALA A 5 7.34 -3.34 -27.29
CA ALA A 5 6.90 -2.27 -28.16
C ALA A 5 8.05 -1.33 -28.60
N ARG A 6 9.09 -1.18 -27.78
CA ARG A 6 10.29 -0.40 -28.12
C ARG A 6 11.17 -1.10 -29.14
N ASP A 7 11.14 -2.43 -29.14
CA ASP A 7 11.88 -3.27 -30.12
C ASP A 7 11.10 -3.42 -31.46
N GLY A 8 9.94 -2.74 -31.58
CA GLY A 8 9.13 -2.75 -32.80
C GLY A 8 8.27 -3.99 -32.99
N GLU A 9 8.19 -4.85 -32.00
CA GLU A 9 7.34 -6.04 -32.06
C GLU A 9 5.91 -5.73 -31.59
N VAL A 10 4.93 -6.43 -32.19
CA VAL A 10 3.53 -6.36 -31.77
C VAL A 10 3.34 -7.22 -30.54
N ALA A 11 3.21 -6.60 -29.37
CA ALA A 11 2.90 -7.32 -28.14
C ALA A 11 1.43 -7.80 -28.17
N ASP A 12 1.22 -9.10 -28.12
CA ASP A 12 -0.11 -9.68 -27.84
C ASP A 12 -0.46 -9.44 -26.34
N ILE A 13 -1.07 -8.31 -26.09
CA ILE A 13 -1.46 -7.91 -24.73
C ILE A 13 -2.82 -8.52 -24.42
N LYS A 14 -2.82 -9.61 -23.65
CA LYS A 14 -4.07 -10.23 -23.17
C LYS A 14 -4.87 -9.25 -22.32
N SER A 15 -6.19 -9.26 -22.49
CA SER A 15 -7.10 -8.50 -21.63
C SER A 15 -6.97 -8.95 -20.17
N ARG A 16 -7.05 -7.99 -19.24
CA ARG A 16 -7.06 -8.25 -17.80
C ARG A 16 -8.29 -7.64 -17.18
N ILE A 17 -8.88 -8.35 -16.25
CA ILE A 17 -9.95 -7.79 -15.41
C ILE A 17 -9.30 -6.76 -14.48
N ILE A 18 -9.85 -5.55 -14.48
CA ILE A 18 -9.46 -4.46 -13.59
C ILE A 18 -10.65 -4.05 -12.74
N TYR A 19 -10.36 -3.51 -11.57
CA TYR A 19 -11.38 -2.95 -10.69
C TYR A 19 -11.39 -1.43 -10.80
N ILE A 20 -12.55 -0.86 -11.12
CA ILE A 20 -12.80 0.59 -11.09
C ILE A 20 -13.89 0.80 -10.05
N GLU A 21 -13.56 1.49 -8.98
CA GLU A 21 -14.50 1.83 -7.91
C GLU A 21 -15.42 2.96 -8.34
N SER A 22 -14.83 4.03 -8.90
CA SER A 22 -15.60 5.15 -9.45
C SER A 22 -14.92 5.79 -10.66
N LEU A 23 -15.73 6.32 -11.56
CA LEU A 23 -15.31 7.10 -12.71
C LEU A 23 -16.31 8.25 -12.90
N GLU A 24 -15.91 9.44 -12.51
CA GLU A 24 -16.76 10.65 -12.49
C GLU A 24 -16.27 11.66 -13.50
N VAL A 25 -17.21 12.28 -14.24
CA VAL A 25 -16.92 13.47 -15.06
C VAL A 25 -16.95 14.68 -14.17
N LEU A 26 -15.83 15.37 -14.02
CA LEU A 26 -15.74 16.61 -13.25
C LEU A 26 -16.02 17.84 -14.13
N GLU A 27 -15.55 17.82 -15.36
CA GLU A 27 -15.70 18.94 -16.30
C GLU A 27 -15.65 18.42 -17.74
N HIS A 28 -16.41 19.05 -18.62
CA HIS A 28 -16.33 18.83 -20.05
C HIS A 28 -16.29 20.18 -20.79
N LYS A 29 -15.24 20.41 -21.58
CA LYS A 29 -15.08 21.63 -22.39
C LYS A 29 -14.52 21.30 -23.77
N GLY A 30 -15.32 21.52 -24.80
CA GLY A 30 -14.94 21.26 -26.18
C GLY A 30 -14.56 19.83 -26.42
N ASP A 31 -13.30 19.57 -26.76
CA ASP A 31 -12.73 18.24 -27.01
C ASP A 31 -12.08 17.58 -25.77
N LYS A 32 -12.16 18.23 -24.60
CA LYS A 32 -11.51 17.78 -23.36
C LYS A 32 -12.53 17.47 -22.29
N THR A 33 -12.30 16.36 -21.61
CA THR A 33 -13.09 15.95 -20.45
C THR A 33 -12.16 15.63 -19.29
N LEU A 34 -12.42 16.22 -18.14
CA LEU A 34 -11.72 15.92 -16.89
C LEU A 34 -12.49 14.85 -16.13
N PHE A 35 -11.81 13.76 -15.82
CA PHE A 35 -12.36 12.66 -15.02
C PHE A 35 -11.63 12.53 -13.69
N LYS A 36 -12.38 12.16 -12.65
CA LYS A 36 -11.84 11.57 -11.43
C LYS A 36 -12.06 10.06 -11.50
N CYS A 37 -10.99 9.29 -11.33
CA CYS A 37 -11.04 7.83 -11.38
C CYS A 37 -10.45 7.26 -10.09
N VAL A 38 -11.22 6.42 -9.39
CA VAL A 38 -10.74 5.60 -8.27
C VAL A 38 -10.69 4.16 -8.76
N CYS A 39 -9.50 3.56 -8.75
CA CYS A 39 -9.29 2.25 -9.36
C CYS A 39 -8.21 1.44 -8.64
N GLY A 40 -8.28 0.13 -8.80
CA GLY A 40 -7.34 -0.81 -8.23
C GLY A 40 -5.96 -0.78 -8.90
N LYS A 41 -5.01 -1.43 -8.25
CA LYS A 41 -3.64 -1.63 -8.75
C LYS A 41 -3.65 -2.28 -10.13
N GLY A 42 -2.75 -1.82 -11.00
CA GLY A 42 -2.60 -2.37 -12.36
C GLY A 42 -3.54 -1.78 -13.41
N THR A 43 -4.40 -0.82 -13.04
CA THR A 43 -5.27 -0.12 -13.99
C THR A 43 -4.47 0.88 -14.82
N TYR A 44 -4.56 0.75 -16.14
CA TYR A 44 -3.92 1.67 -17.09
C TYR A 44 -4.93 2.74 -17.54
N ILE A 45 -4.80 3.95 -17.04
CA ILE A 45 -5.70 5.08 -17.36
C ILE A 45 -5.73 5.36 -18.86
N ARG A 46 -4.61 5.14 -19.57
CA ARG A 46 -4.54 5.27 -21.03
C ARG A 46 -5.44 4.27 -21.75
N SER A 47 -5.58 3.04 -21.22
CA SER A 47 -6.50 2.05 -21.78
C SER A 47 -7.95 2.47 -21.58
N ILE A 48 -8.30 3.04 -20.43
CA ILE A 48 -9.65 3.59 -20.18
C ILE A 48 -9.98 4.67 -21.22
N ALA A 49 -9.08 5.62 -21.44
CA ALA A 49 -9.31 6.69 -22.42
C ALA A 49 -9.49 6.15 -23.84
N ARG A 50 -8.66 5.17 -24.25
CA ARG A 50 -8.78 4.50 -25.55
C ARG A 50 -10.14 3.78 -25.69
N ASP A 51 -10.50 2.98 -24.70
CA ASP A 51 -11.71 2.15 -24.74
C ASP A 51 -12.98 3.01 -24.68
N MET A 52 -12.94 4.12 -23.94
CA MET A 52 -14.01 5.13 -23.97
C MET A 52 -14.14 5.80 -25.35
N GLY A 53 -13.03 6.20 -25.94
CA GLY A 53 -13.03 6.77 -27.29
C GLY A 53 -13.64 5.79 -28.32
N GLN A 54 -13.24 4.52 -28.29
CA GLN A 54 -13.79 3.49 -29.17
C GLN A 54 -15.30 3.32 -28.97
N LYS A 55 -15.79 3.29 -27.73
CA LYS A 55 -17.21 3.19 -27.44
C LYS A 55 -18.03 4.39 -27.89
N LEU A 56 -17.43 5.56 -27.93
CA LEU A 56 -18.05 6.81 -28.40
C LEU A 56 -17.89 7.01 -29.93
N GLY A 57 -17.26 6.07 -30.63
CA GLY A 57 -17.03 6.16 -32.08
C GLY A 57 -15.97 7.20 -32.47
N CYS A 58 -15.06 7.54 -31.54
CA CYS A 58 -13.95 8.46 -31.75
C CYS A 58 -12.65 7.92 -31.16
N PHE A 59 -11.57 8.70 -31.24
CA PHE A 59 -10.32 8.39 -30.57
C PHE A 59 -10.23 9.16 -29.27
N GLY A 60 -9.66 8.49 -28.23
CA GLY A 60 -9.40 9.10 -26.91
C GLY A 60 -7.97 8.87 -26.47
N TYR A 61 -7.34 9.89 -25.90
CA TYR A 61 -6.04 9.79 -25.27
C TYR A 61 -5.96 10.65 -24.02
N VAL A 62 -5.02 10.32 -23.14
CA VAL A 62 -4.79 11.08 -21.91
C VAL A 62 -3.82 12.21 -22.21
N SER A 63 -4.28 13.47 -22.18
CA SER A 63 -3.46 14.67 -22.36
C SER A 63 -2.76 15.08 -21.07
N THR A 64 -3.40 14.85 -19.92
CA THR A 64 -2.84 15.18 -18.60
C THR A 64 -3.28 14.12 -17.61
N LEU A 65 -2.36 13.68 -16.75
CA LEU A 65 -2.64 12.72 -15.69
C LEU A 65 -2.01 13.22 -14.39
N LYS A 66 -2.85 13.38 -13.35
CA LYS A 66 -2.41 13.67 -11.99
C LYS A 66 -2.89 12.58 -11.05
N ARG A 67 -1.96 11.92 -10.37
CA ARG A 67 -2.29 10.99 -9.30
C ARG A 67 -2.40 11.77 -7.99
N THR A 68 -3.57 11.73 -7.38
CA THR A 68 -3.87 12.51 -6.17
C THR A 68 -3.82 11.69 -4.91
N GLN A 69 -3.92 10.35 -5.04
CA GLN A 69 -3.88 9.43 -3.91
C GLN A 69 -3.35 8.06 -4.32
N VAL A 70 -2.61 7.41 -3.42
CA VAL A 70 -2.19 6.00 -3.51
C VAL A 70 -2.26 5.40 -2.11
N GLY A 71 -3.29 4.58 -1.84
CA GLY A 71 -3.56 4.09 -0.50
C GLY A 71 -3.74 5.25 0.49
N VAL A 72 -2.96 5.25 1.55
CA VAL A 72 -2.99 6.30 2.59
C VAL A 72 -2.25 7.59 2.20
N PHE A 73 -1.47 7.56 1.12
CA PHE A 73 -0.71 8.72 0.65
C PHE A 73 -1.59 9.61 -0.22
N THR A 74 -1.70 10.88 0.16
CA THR A 74 -2.43 11.93 -0.53
C THR A 74 -1.51 13.10 -0.90
N LEU A 75 -2.01 14.07 -1.65
CA LEU A 75 -1.22 15.28 -1.93
C LEU A 75 -0.92 16.07 -0.66
N ASP A 76 -1.80 16.02 0.35
CA ASP A 76 -1.66 16.79 1.58
C ASP A 76 -0.51 16.27 2.47
N ASN A 77 -0.20 14.98 2.38
CA ASN A 77 0.93 14.36 3.09
C ASN A 77 2.12 14.07 2.16
N SER A 78 2.17 14.71 0.99
CA SER A 78 3.27 14.62 0.03
C SER A 78 4.14 15.87 0.10
N ILE A 79 5.41 15.69 -0.19
CA ILE A 79 6.37 16.80 -0.34
C ILE A 79 6.74 16.99 -1.81
N SER A 80 7.16 18.20 -2.18
CA SER A 80 7.66 18.46 -3.53
C SER A 80 9.04 17.83 -3.74
N LEU A 81 9.36 17.49 -4.99
CA LEU A 81 10.70 16.99 -5.33
C LEU A 81 11.78 18.01 -5.00
N ASP A 82 11.52 19.30 -5.26
CA ASP A 82 12.48 20.39 -4.99
C ASP A 82 12.79 20.46 -3.49
N PHE A 83 11.77 20.41 -2.62
CA PHE A 83 11.95 20.38 -1.18
C PHE A 83 12.76 19.14 -0.74
N PHE A 84 12.47 17.97 -1.32
CA PHE A 84 13.22 16.74 -1.01
C PHE A 84 14.70 16.88 -1.43
N LEU A 85 14.97 17.42 -2.61
CA LEU A 85 16.34 17.65 -3.10
C LEU A 85 17.09 18.62 -2.19
N GLU A 86 16.46 19.72 -1.79
CA GLU A 86 17.05 20.67 -0.83
C GLU A 86 17.39 20.01 0.51
N MET A 87 16.54 19.08 0.97
CA MET A 87 16.78 18.36 2.23
C MET A 87 17.95 17.39 2.14
N ILE A 88 18.09 16.66 1.04
CA ILE A 88 19.21 15.71 0.90
C ILE A 88 20.56 16.38 0.60
N ASP A 89 20.55 17.61 0.10
CA ASP A 89 21.77 18.38 -0.12
C ASP A 89 22.33 19.02 1.15
N LYS A 90 21.55 19.04 2.25
CA LYS A 90 22.04 19.50 3.56
C LYS A 90 23.09 18.55 4.13
N PRO A 91 24.03 19.05 4.94
CA PRO A 91 24.94 18.20 5.71
C PRO A 91 24.19 17.17 6.56
N ASP A 92 24.74 15.96 6.72
CA ASP A 92 24.10 14.88 7.45
C ASP A 92 23.64 15.25 8.87
N GLN A 93 24.37 16.15 9.53
CA GLN A 93 24.06 16.64 10.89
C GLN A 93 22.81 17.54 10.94
N GLU A 94 22.39 18.10 9.81
CA GLU A 94 21.22 18.98 9.68
C GLU A 94 20.02 18.27 9.04
N ARG A 95 20.17 17.00 8.63
CA ARG A 95 19.09 16.23 8.05
C ARG A 95 18.22 15.64 9.15
N ASN A 96 16.93 15.93 9.10
CA ASN A 96 15.95 15.25 9.92
C ASN A 96 15.09 14.36 9.03
N SER A 97 15.18 13.03 9.19
CA SER A 97 14.39 12.08 8.41
C SER A 97 12.89 12.26 8.62
N ASP A 98 12.47 12.75 9.79
CA ASP A 98 11.06 12.95 10.12
C ASP A 98 10.40 14.06 9.29
N ASP A 99 11.20 14.92 8.64
CA ASP A 99 10.68 15.97 7.76
C ASP A 99 10.14 15.42 6.43
N PHE A 100 10.55 14.20 6.03
CA PHE A 100 10.16 13.61 4.74
C PHE A 100 9.80 12.11 4.79
N LEU A 101 10.05 11.42 5.90
CA LEU A 101 9.64 10.03 6.08
C LEU A 101 8.40 9.95 6.98
N LEU A 102 7.40 9.23 6.52
CA LEU A 102 6.26 8.90 7.37
C LEU A 102 6.56 7.62 8.16
N PRO A 103 6.04 7.51 9.40
CA PRO A 103 6.16 6.28 10.18
C PRO A 103 5.66 5.06 9.39
N LEU A 104 6.35 3.93 9.52
CA LEU A 104 5.99 2.69 8.84
C LEU A 104 4.53 2.29 9.12
N GLN A 105 4.04 2.55 10.33
CA GLN A 105 2.67 2.28 10.74
C GLN A 105 1.63 2.99 9.88
N THR A 106 1.96 4.13 9.28
CA THR A 106 1.07 4.87 8.37
C THR A 106 0.63 4.01 7.18
N VAL A 107 1.55 3.19 6.65
CA VAL A 107 1.28 2.32 5.49
C VAL A 107 0.61 1.01 5.89
N LEU A 108 0.75 0.63 7.16
CA LEU A 108 0.30 -0.66 7.70
C LEU A 108 -0.99 -0.52 8.53
N GLY A 109 -1.65 0.63 8.48
CA GLY A 109 -2.82 0.94 9.30
C GLY A 109 -4.03 0.03 9.07
N ASP A 110 -4.15 -0.54 7.87
CA ASP A 110 -5.24 -1.47 7.51
C ASP A 110 -4.97 -2.92 7.99
N ILE A 111 -3.76 -3.19 8.49
CA ILE A 111 -3.37 -4.53 8.96
C ILE A 111 -3.71 -4.65 10.44
N PRO A 112 -4.39 -5.74 10.88
CA PRO A 112 -4.67 -5.96 12.29
C PRO A 112 -3.40 -5.87 13.14
N ALA A 113 -3.44 -5.14 14.26
CA ALA A 113 -2.27 -4.91 15.09
C ALA A 113 -2.34 -5.72 16.39
N LEU A 114 -1.34 -6.58 16.60
CA LEU A 114 -1.18 -7.36 17.82
C LEU A 114 -0.18 -6.65 18.76
N ALA A 115 -0.66 -6.24 19.94
CA ALA A 115 0.19 -5.70 20.98
C ALA A 115 1.04 -6.80 21.65
N LEU A 116 2.34 -6.59 21.73
CA LEU A 116 3.30 -7.54 22.32
C LEU A 116 3.66 -7.17 23.77
N LYS A 117 4.01 -8.21 24.55
CA LYS A 117 4.77 -8.07 25.78
C LYS A 117 6.27 -7.96 25.44
N GLU A 118 7.08 -7.48 26.39
CA GLU A 118 8.52 -7.30 26.16
C GLU A 118 9.25 -8.60 25.81
N GLU A 119 8.93 -9.68 26.49
CA GLU A 119 9.51 -11.00 26.22
C GLU A 119 9.15 -11.52 24.80
N GLU A 120 7.92 -11.25 24.35
CA GLU A 120 7.43 -11.62 23.04
C GLU A 120 8.15 -10.82 21.94
N LYS A 121 8.34 -9.51 22.16
CA LYS A 121 9.12 -8.63 21.29
C LYS A 121 10.54 -9.17 21.08
N ILE A 122 11.23 -9.55 22.17
CA ILE A 122 12.59 -10.10 22.11
C ILE A 122 12.61 -11.38 21.28
N ARG A 123 11.65 -12.27 21.50
CA ARG A 123 11.55 -13.53 20.74
C ARG A 123 11.32 -13.26 19.24
N LEU A 124 10.36 -12.42 18.88
CA LEU A 124 10.08 -12.09 17.47
C LEU A 124 11.26 -11.38 16.81
N LYS A 125 11.94 -10.47 17.51
CA LYS A 125 13.16 -9.82 16.98
C LYS A 125 14.27 -10.81 16.63
N ASN A 126 14.33 -11.91 17.36
CA ASN A 126 15.29 -13.01 17.10
C ASN A 126 14.75 -14.03 16.08
N GLY A 127 13.63 -13.76 15.43
CA GLY A 127 13.02 -14.66 14.44
C GLY A 127 12.31 -15.87 15.02
N ASN A 128 12.06 -15.91 16.34
CA ASN A 128 11.41 -17.04 17.01
C ASN A 128 9.88 -16.90 17.01
N ASP A 129 9.20 -18.01 16.82
CA ASP A 129 7.74 -18.08 16.91
C ASP A 129 7.23 -17.82 18.33
N LEU A 130 5.99 -17.33 18.43
CA LEU A 130 5.23 -17.30 19.68
C LEU A 130 4.07 -18.30 19.59
N THR A 131 3.62 -18.76 20.77
CA THR A 131 2.43 -19.59 20.88
C THR A 131 1.56 -19.08 22.02
N PHE A 132 0.33 -18.70 21.73
CA PHE A 132 -0.63 -18.20 22.70
C PHE A 132 -1.52 -19.34 23.19
N LEU A 133 -1.26 -19.83 24.41
CA LEU A 133 -1.99 -20.97 24.98
C LEU A 133 -2.95 -20.56 26.09
N SER A 134 -2.70 -19.43 26.73
CA SER A 134 -3.55 -18.98 27.83
C SER A 134 -4.78 -18.23 27.33
N LYS A 135 -5.89 -18.32 28.08
CA LYS A 135 -7.10 -17.55 27.77
C LYS A 135 -6.84 -16.03 27.64
N PRO A 136 -6.03 -15.39 28.52
CA PRO A 136 -5.69 -13.99 28.36
C PRO A 136 -4.92 -13.68 27.09
N ASP A 137 -4.02 -14.56 26.63
CA ASP A 137 -3.26 -14.33 25.39
C ASP A 137 -4.15 -14.49 24.16
N LEU A 138 -5.03 -15.48 24.12
CA LEU A 138 -6.02 -15.66 23.05
C LEU A 138 -6.99 -14.47 22.97
N ALA A 139 -7.40 -13.92 24.12
CA ALA A 139 -8.25 -12.73 24.16
C ALA A 139 -7.58 -11.50 23.50
N ARG A 140 -6.25 -11.43 23.46
CA ARG A 140 -5.52 -10.36 22.76
C ARG A 140 -5.66 -10.46 21.23
N LEU A 141 -5.78 -11.68 20.70
CA LEU A 141 -6.06 -11.88 19.27
C LEU A 141 -7.48 -11.43 18.94
N ASP A 142 -8.47 -11.77 19.81
CA ASP A 142 -9.85 -11.31 19.64
C ASP A 142 -9.94 -9.77 19.71
N GLN A 143 -9.22 -9.11 20.63
CA GLN A 143 -9.14 -7.64 20.73
C GLN A 143 -8.50 -6.98 19.51
N ALA A 144 -7.56 -7.66 18.86
CA ALA A 144 -6.92 -7.21 17.64
C ALA A 144 -7.77 -7.49 16.37
N ASN A 145 -8.99 -7.98 16.50
CA ASN A 145 -9.86 -8.44 15.41
C ASN A 145 -9.18 -9.49 14.52
N ILE A 146 -8.40 -10.37 15.09
CA ILE A 146 -7.72 -11.47 14.40
C ILE A 146 -8.54 -12.74 14.62
N ASP A 147 -9.10 -13.28 13.53
CA ASP A 147 -9.80 -14.56 13.58
C ASP A 147 -8.80 -15.72 13.59
N TRP A 148 -8.29 -16.00 14.78
CA TRP A 148 -7.34 -17.09 15.00
C TRP A 148 -7.96 -18.50 14.93
N LYS A 149 -9.30 -18.59 14.83
CA LYS A 149 -10.04 -19.86 14.68
C LYS A 149 -10.32 -20.22 13.22
N ALA A 150 -10.06 -19.28 12.30
CA ALA A 150 -10.22 -19.55 10.89
C ALA A 150 -9.27 -20.64 10.40
N ASP A 151 -9.68 -21.32 9.34
CA ASP A 151 -8.84 -22.33 8.65
C ASP A 151 -7.70 -21.70 7.86
N ASP A 152 -7.79 -20.40 7.58
CA ASP A 152 -6.77 -19.63 6.87
C ASP A 152 -5.90 -18.81 7.84
N SER A 153 -4.64 -18.56 7.44
CA SER A 153 -3.75 -17.71 8.21
C SER A 153 -4.10 -16.22 8.05
N THR A 154 -3.86 -15.44 9.09
CA THR A 154 -4.03 -13.98 9.09
C THR A 154 -2.68 -13.30 9.22
N ILE A 155 -2.42 -12.31 8.35
CA ILE A 155 -1.26 -11.43 8.49
C ILE A 155 -1.61 -10.31 9.48
N ALA A 156 -0.73 -10.09 10.46
CA ALA A 156 -0.88 -9.04 11.46
C ALA A 156 0.42 -8.26 11.66
N LEU A 157 0.30 -7.04 12.19
CA LEU A 157 1.42 -6.21 12.60
C LEU A 157 1.67 -6.40 14.11
N ALA A 158 2.77 -7.00 14.48
CA ALA A 158 3.19 -7.12 15.87
C ALA A 158 3.84 -5.81 16.33
N LYS A 159 3.29 -5.18 17.40
CA LYS A 159 3.70 -3.88 17.92
C LYS A 159 4.09 -3.97 19.40
N TYR A 160 5.07 -3.18 19.80
CA TYR A 160 5.43 -2.95 21.20
C TYR A 160 5.58 -1.44 21.42
N ASP A 161 4.87 -0.88 22.40
CA ASP A 161 4.82 0.57 22.68
C ASP A 161 4.58 1.40 21.40
N ASP A 162 3.60 0.98 20.62
CA ASP A 162 3.24 1.54 19.31
C ASP A 162 4.32 1.46 18.21
N ILE A 163 5.47 0.87 18.48
CA ILE A 163 6.51 0.64 17.48
C ILE A 163 6.25 -0.69 16.76
N ALA A 164 6.31 -0.67 15.43
CA ALA A 164 6.22 -1.88 14.63
C ALA A 164 7.47 -2.75 14.81
N ILE A 165 7.27 -3.99 15.27
CA ILE A 165 8.36 -4.95 15.53
C ILE A 165 8.50 -5.93 14.38
N ALA A 166 7.39 -6.51 13.92
CA ALA A 166 7.40 -7.49 12.84
C ALA A 166 6.04 -7.58 12.15
N MET A 167 6.05 -7.95 10.88
CA MET A 167 4.91 -8.60 10.25
C MET A 167 4.89 -10.06 10.69
N VAL A 168 3.75 -10.54 11.13
CA VAL A 168 3.57 -11.91 11.60
C VAL A 168 2.43 -12.59 10.85
N GLU A 169 2.55 -13.88 10.66
CA GLU A 169 1.49 -14.77 10.22
C GLU A 169 0.94 -15.53 11.41
N ILE A 170 -0.36 -15.50 11.56
CA ILE A 170 -1.08 -16.10 12.68
C ILE A 170 -1.95 -17.23 12.14
N TYR A 171 -1.69 -18.43 12.61
CA TYR A 171 -2.47 -19.63 12.32
C TYR A 171 -2.83 -20.35 13.63
N GLY A 172 -4.09 -20.37 13.96
CA GLY A 172 -4.51 -20.85 15.28
C GLY A 172 -3.87 -20.02 16.40
N ALA A 173 -3.26 -20.71 17.34
CA ALA A 173 -2.53 -20.09 18.45
C ALA A 173 -1.05 -19.78 18.15
N LYS A 174 -0.57 -20.10 16.94
CA LYS A 174 0.82 -19.92 16.53
C LYS A 174 0.99 -18.61 15.79
N ILE A 175 2.04 -17.86 16.14
CA ILE A 175 2.41 -16.57 15.58
C ILE A 175 3.83 -16.68 15.07
N GLN A 176 4.02 -16.55 13.76
CA GLN A 176 5.31 -16.69 13.10
C GLN A 176 5.76 -15.36 12.50
N PRO A 177 7.00 -14.92 12.72
CA PRO A 177 7.50 -13.73 12.08
C PRO A 177 7.73 -13.97 10.56
N VAL A 178 7.07 -13.16 9.74
CA VAL A 178 7.25 -13.13 8.27
C VAL A 178 8.34 -12.12 7.91
N ARG A 179 8.33 -10.97 8.58
CA ARG A 179 9.31 -9.90 8.38
C ARG A 179 9.57 -9.17 9.69
N VAL A 180 10.81 -9.20 10.16
CA VAL A 180 11.23 -8.42 11.33
C VAL A 180 11.73 -7.04 10.86
N PHE A 181 11.34 -5.98 11.56
CA PHE A 181 11.77 -4.62 11.30
C PHE A 181 12.96 -4.26 12.19
N ASN A 182 14.01 -3.72 11.59
CA ASN A 182 15.18 -3.17 12.27
C ASN A 182 15.07 -1.64 12.22
N LEU A 183 14.18 -1.12 13.06
CA LEU A 183 13.92 0.31 13.24
C LEU A 183 14.69 0.82 14.46
#